data_45fe8745e93fa919d66448465d31b1c6
#
_entry.id   45fe8745e93fa919d66448465d31b1c6
#
_cell.length_a   1.000
_cell.length_b   1.000
_cell.length_c   1.000
_cell.angle_alpha   90.00
_cell.angle_beta   90.00
_cell.angle_gamma   90.00
#
_symmetry.space_group_name_H-M   'P 1'
#
loop_
_entity.id
_entity.type
_entity.pdbx_description
1 polymer ?
#
loop_
_entity_poly.entity_id
_entity_poly.type
_entity_poly.pdbx_seq_one_letter_code
_entity_poly.pdbx_strand_id
1 'polypeptide(L)'
;EMNQMEKLICSKLHEIEKENNVKILLAVESGSRAWGFASPDSDYDVRFIYVRPKEDYLRLENVRDVIELPIDDVLDINGWDLQKTLRLLYKSNPTLFEWFSSPIVYLETDFADRFRKIMGEYFSTKKSLYHYISMAEGN
;
A
#
# COMPACT_ATOMS: atom_id res chain seq x y z
N GLU A 1 7.19 9.75 -19.74
CA GLU A 1 8.59 9.33 -19.70
C GLU A 1 9.10 9.34 -18.25
N MET A 2 9.71 8.24 -17.80
CA MET A 2 10.22 8.11 -16.43
C MET A 2 11.55 8.85 -16.27
N ASN A 3 11.68 9.61 -15.17
CA ASN A 3 12.94 10.22 -14.82
C ASN A 3 13.91 9.19 -14.22
N GLN A 4 15.16 9.60 -13.97
CA GLN A 4 16.20 8.69 -13.45
C GLN A 4 15.85 8.11 -12.07
N MET A 5 15.23 8.91 -11.20
CA MET A 5 14.86 8.46 -9.86
C MET A 5 13.74 7.41 -9.93
N GLU A 6 12.76 7.60 -10.79
CA GLU A 6 11.69 6.62 -11.01
C GLU A 6 12.25 5.29 -11.51
N LYS A 7 13.22 5.34 -12.42
CA LYS A 7 13.90 4.14 -12.91
C LYS A 7 14.66 3.42 -11.80
N LEU A 8 15.34 4.17 -10.94
CA LEU A 8 16.04 3.61 -9.78
C LEU A 8 15.06 2.97 -8.81
N ILE A 9 13.94 3.62 -8.52
CA ILE A 9 12.90 3.09 -7.64
C ILE A 9 12.34 1.79 -8.22
N CYS A 10 11.99 1.75 -9.50
CA CYS A 10 11.50 0.54 -10.15
C CYS A 10 12.51 -0.59 -10.09
N SER A 11 13.78 -0.30 -10.30
CA SER A 11 14.87 -1.27 -10.19
C SER A 11 14.96 -1.86 -8.78
N LYS A 12 14.89 -1.00 -7.76
CA LYS A 12 14.91 -1.45 -6.36
C LYS A 12 13.69 -2.30 -6.00
N LEU A 13 12.52 -1.96 -6.52
CA LEU A 13 11.31 -2.76 -6.31
C LEU A 13 11.46 -4.16 -6.90
N HIS A 14 12.06 -4.30 -8.08
CA HIS A 14 12.33 -5.60 -8.68
C HIS A 14 13.37 -6.40 -7.87
N GLU A 15 14.38 -5.74 -7.33
CA GLU A 15 15.34 -6.39 -6.42
C GLU A 15 14.63 -6.93 -5.17
N ILE A 16 13.74 -6.15 -4.58
CA ILE A 16 12.95 -6.56 -3.41
C ILE A 16 12.14 -7.82 -3.73
N GLU A 17 11.50 -7.87 -4.89
CA GLU A 17 10.75 -9.05 -5.32
C GLU A 17 11.60 -10.29 -5.34
N LYS A 18 12.81 -10.19 -5.89
CA LYS A 18 13.74 -11.32 -5.98
C LYS A 18 14.30 -11.72 -4.62
N GLU A 19 14.78 -10.77 -3.84
CA GLU A 19 15.44 -11.03 -2.57
C GLU A 19 14.48 -11.59 -1.52
N ASN A 20 13.22 -11.20 -1.56
CA ASN A 20 12.21 -11.60 -0.57
C ASN A 20 11.24 -12.65 -1.08
N ASN A 21 11.38 -13.08 -2.34
CA ASN A 21 10.45 -14.01 -2.98
C ASN A 21 8.99 -13.57 -2.83
N VAL A 22 8.72 -12.33 -3.21
CA VAL A 22 7.39 -11.73 -3.16
C VAL A 22 7.02 -11.13 -4.51
N LYS A 23 5.74 -10.89 -4.70
CA LYS A 23 5.24 -10.14 -5.84
C LYS A 23 4.68 -8.81 -5.35
N ILE A 24 5.16 -7.71 -5.90
CA ILE A 24 4.63 -6.38 -5.59
C ILE A 24 3.36 -6.17 -6.41
N LEU A 25 2.29 -5.77 -5.73
CA LEU A 25 0.97 -5.58 -6.32
C LEU A 25 0.68 -4.13 -6.66
N LEU A 26 1.24 -3.21 -5.87
CA LEU A 26 1.11 -1.77 -6.03
C LEU A 26 2.29 -1.10 -5.35
N ALA A 27 2.89 -0.10 -5.98
CA ALA A 27 3.90 0.74 -5.36
C ALA A 27 3.65 2.20 -5.73
N VAL A 28 3.63 3.08 -4.74
CA VAL A 28 3.25 4.48 -4.89
C VAL A 28 4.19 5.39 -4.11
N GLU A 29 4.15 6.67 -4.44
CA GLU A 29 4.71 7.72 -3.61
C GLU A 29 3.69 8.09 -2.53
N SER A 30 4.10 8.08 -1.25
CA SER A 30 3.20 8.42 -0.14
C SER A 30 3.55 9.74 0.54
N GLY A 31 4.72 10.31 0.26
CA GLY A 31 5.19 11.53 0.90
C GLY A 31 4.71 12.81 0.22
N SER A 32 5.35 13.90 0.59
CA SER A 32 4.98 15.24 0.11
C SER A 32 4.99 15.39 -1.40
N ARG A 33 5.80 14.60 -2.10
CA ARG A 33 5.84 14.61 -3.57
C ARG A 33 4.51 14.22 -4.21
N ALA A 34 3.78 13.31 -3.58
CA ALA A 34 2.47 12.88 -4.08
C ALA A 34 1.44 14.02 -4.05
N TRP A 35 1.57 14.92 -3.10
CA TRP A 35 0.55 15.93 -2.81
C TRP A 35 0.97 17.36 -3.18
N GLY A 36 2.06 17.50 -3.93
CA GLY A 36 2.49 18.79 -4.45
C GLY A 36 3.20 19.71 -3.45
N PHE A 37 3.60 19.19 -2.30
CA PHE A 37 4.31 19.94 -1.27
C PHE A 37 5.82 19.72 -1.29
N ALA A 38 6.31 19.00 -2.30
CA ALA A 38 7.73 18.67 -2.38
C ALA A 38 8.59 19.86 -2.74
N SER A 39 9.75 19.96 -2.07
CA SER A 39 10.87 20.77 -2.52
C SER A 39 11.85 19.90 -3.30
N PRO A 40 12.85 20.48 -4.01
CA PRO A 40 13.88 19.68 -4.68
C PRO A 40 14.65 18.74 -3.75
N ASP A 41 14.71 19.08 -2.46
CA ASP A 41 15.43 18.31 -1.45
C ASP A 41 14.54 17.31 -0.71
N SER A 42 13.27 17.19 -1.07
CA SER A 42 12.35 16.26 -0.42
C SER A 42 12.72 14.82 -0.73
N ASP A 43 12.61 13.96 0.27
CA ASP A 43 12.82 12.53 0.13
C ASP A 43 11.74 11.89 -0.74
N TYR A 44 12.06 10.71 -1.25
CA TYR A 44 11.10 9.85 -1.92
C TYR A 44 10.62 8.80 -0.92
N ASP A 45 9.33 8.85 -0.60
CA ASP A 45 8.68 7.91 0.32
C ASP A 45 7.91 6.88 -0.50
N VAL A 46 8.58 5.80 -0.83
CA VAL A 46 8.01 4.72 -1.64
C VAL A 46 7.33 3.71 -0.72
N ARG A 47 6.07 3.43 -0.99
CA ARG A 47 5.28 2.46 -0.23
C ARG A 47 4.69 1.44 -1.18
N PHE A 48 4.75 0.18 -0.80
CA PHE A 48 4.26 -0.89 -1.67
C PHE A 48 3.47 -1.94 -0.89
N ILE A 49 2.63 -2.64 -1.64
CA ILE A 49 1.87 -3.79 -1.14
C ILE A 49 2.39 -5.01 -1.88
N TYR A 50 2.67 -6.07 -1.15
CA TYR A 50 3.20 -7.29 -1.72
C TYR A 50 2.44 -8.53 -1.25
N VAL A 51 2.55 -9.60 -2.01
CA VAL A 51 2.02 -10.91 -1.67
C VAL A 51 3.16 -11.94 -1.70
N ARG A 52 3.16 -12.84 -0.72
CA ARG A 52 4.09 -13.97 -0.65
C ARG A 52 3.53 -15.18 -1.37
N PRO A 53 4.37 -16.20 -1.66
CA PRO A 53 3.84 -17.47 -2.11
C PRO A 53 2.83 -18.02 -1.10
N LYS A 54 1.84 -18.72 -1.61
CA LYS A 54 0.74 -19.28 -0.80
C LYS A 54 1.24 -20.11 0.39
N GLU A 55 2.31 -20.85 0.20
CA GLU A 55 2.91 -21.72 1.22
C GLU A 55 3.33 -20.94 2.46
N ASP A 56 3.78 -19.70 2.30
CA ASP A 56 4.22 -18.87 3.42
C ASP A 56 3.05 -18.51 4.36
N TYR A 57 1.85 -18.40 3.82
CA TYR A 57 0.65 -18.10 4.62
C TYR A 57 0.11 -19.32 5.37
N LEU A 58 0.54 -20.51 4.98
CA LEU A 58 0.11 -21.77 5.59
C LEU A 58 1.04 -22.26 6.69
N ARG A 59 2.12 -21.53 6.96
CA ARG A 59 3.06 -21.88 8.03
C ARG A 59 2.46 -21.61 9.40
N LEU A 60 2.86 -22.43 10.37
CA LEU A 60 2.51 -22.21 11.78
C LEU A 60 3.27 -21.01 12.37
N GLU A 61 4.46 -20.76 11.86
CA GLU A 61 5.28 -19.64 12.28
C GLU A 61 4.75 -18.33 11.69
N ASN A 62 4.80 -17.28 12.48
CA ASN A 62 4.43 -15.95 11.99
C ASN A 62 5.52 -15.42 11.06
N VAL A 63 5.16 -15.21 9.81
CA VAL A 63 6.03 -14.54 8.85
C VAL A 63 5.84 -13.04 9.02
N ARG A 64 6.94 -12.29 8.99
CA ARG A 64 6.88 -10.83 9.10
C ARG A 64 6.01 -10.24 8.01
N ASP A 65 5.13 -9.32 8.37
CA ASP A 65 4.14 -8.73 7.46
C ASP A 65 4.54 -7.36 6.90
N VAL A 66 5.79 -6.95 7.11
CA VAL A 66 6.37 -5.73 6.55
C VAL A 66 7.73 -6.03 5.94
N ILE A 67 8.08 -5.27 4.91
CA ILE A 67 9.44 -5.23 4.36
C ILE A 67 9.91 -3.78 4.48
N GLU A 68 11.01 -3.58 5.18
CA GLU A 68 11.60 -2.26 5.38
C GLU A 68 13.03 -2.29 4.88
N LEU A 69 13.38 -1.38 3.99
CA LEU A 69 14.76 -1.20 3.58
C LEU A 69 15.43 -0.17 4.48
N PRO A 70 16.73 -0.27 4.70
CA PRO A 70 17.47 0.79 5.38
C PRO A 70 17.25 2.11 4.68
N ILE A 71 16.97 3.16 5.46
CA ILE A 71 16.78 4.52 4.93
C ILE A 71 18.11 4.99 4.37
N ASP A 72 18.08 5.40 3.11
CA ASP A 72 19.20 6.06 2.50
C ASP A 72 18.90 7.58 2.44
N ASP A 73 19.85 8.40 1.97
CA ASP A 73 19.75 9.86 2.06
C ASP A 73 18.51 10.45 1.37
N VAL A 74 17.96 9.77 0.38
CA VAL A 74 16.83 10.28 -0.42
C VAL A 74 15.70 9.30 -0.62
N LEU A 75 15.90 8.02 -0.28
CA LEU A 75 14.90 6.97 -0.50
C LEU A 75 14.50 6.29 0.80
N ASP A 76 13.22 6.27 1.05
CA ASP A 76 12.60 5.52 2.14
C ASP A 76 11.59 4.55 1.52
N ILE A 77 11.92 3.25 1.51
CA ILE A 77 11.13 2.23 0.84
C ILE A 77 10.64 1.19 1.84
N ASN A 78 9.32 1.11 2.00
CA ASN A 78 8.67 0.17 2.92
C ASN A 78 7.45 -0.44 2.27
N GLY A 79 7.15 -1.67 2.65
CA GLY A 79 6.00 -2.39 2.13
C GLY A 79 5.21 -3.14 3.17
N TRP A 80 3.94 -3.38 2.87
CA TRP A 80 3.01 -4.15 3.67
C TRP A 80 2.61 -5.42 2.95
N ASP A 81 2.58 -6.52 3.68
CA ASP A 81 1.99 -7.78 3.21
C ASP A 81 0.49 -7.61 2.94
N LEU A 82 -0.02 -8.37 1.99
CA LEU A 82 -1.44 -8.34 1.63
C LEU A 82 -2.35 -8.61 2.84
N GLN A 83 -2.00 -9.54 3.72
CA GLN A 83 -2.82 -9.81 4.90
C GLN A 83 -2.86 -8.60 5.84
N LYS A 84 -1.72 -7.95 6.05
CA LYS A 84 -1.67 -6.71 6.83
C LYS A 84 -2.55 -5.64 6.19
N THR A 85 -2.48 -5.51 4.88
CA THR A 85 -3.29 -4.54 4.11
C THR A 85 -4.78 -4.79 4.32
N LEU A 86 -5.21 -6.05 4.28
CA LEU A 86 -6.61 -6.42 4.52
C LEU A 86 -7.06 -6.12 5.96
N ARG A 87 -6.19 -6.35 6.94
CA ARG A 87 -6.48 -5.99 8.34
C ARG A 87 -6.61 -4.48 8.51
N LEU A 88 -5.76 -3.71 7.83
CA LEU A 88 -5.85 -2.25 7.86
C LEU A 88 -7.11 -1.74 7.16
N LEU A 89 -7.54 -2.39 6.09
CA LEU A 89 -8.83 -2.09 5.47
C LEU A 89 -9.98 -2.32 6.46
N TYR A 90 -9.97 -3.45 7.13
CA TYR A 90 -10.99 -3.78 8.15
C TYR A 90 -11.06 -2.71 9.25
N LYS A 91 -9.91 -2.18 9.64
CA LYS A 91 -9.81 -1.13 10.67
C LYS A 91 -10.04 0.28 10.12
N SER A 92 -10.31 0.44 8.85
CA SER A 92 -10.47 1.73 8.19
C SER A 92 -9.25 2.65 8.35
N ASN A 93 -8.05 2.09 8.22
CA ASN A 93 -6.81 2.84 8.41
C ASN A 93 -6.64 3.93 7.32
N PRO A 94 -6.47 5.21 7.72
CA PRO A 94 -6.38 6.30 6.75
C PRO A 94 -5.13 6.25 5.86
N THR A 95 -4.02 5.73 6.36
CA THR A 95 -2.79 5.62 5.57
C THR A 95 -2.97 4.70 4.37
N LEU A 96 -3.75 3.64 4.52
CA LEU A 96 -4.09 2.74 3.42
C LEU A 96 -4.80 3.50 2.29
N PHE A 97 -5.73 4.41 2.64
CA PHE A 97 -6.45 5.23 1.66
C PHE A 97 -5.52 6.18 0.94
N GLU A 98 -4.58 6.78 1.66
CA GLU A 98 -3.59 7.67 1.07
C GLU A 98 -2.78 6.93 0.00
N TRP A 99 -2.35 5.70 0.28
CA TRP A 99 -1.59 4.92 -0.69
C TRP A 99 -2.41 4.64 -1.95
N PHE A 100 -3.65 4.23 -1.81
CA PHE A 100 -4.52 3.94 -2.96
C PHE A 100 -4.99 5.18 -3.69
N SER A 101 -4.86 6.35 -3.09
CA SER A 101 -5.22 7.65 -3.68
C SER A 101 -4.02 8.40 -4.26
N SER A 102 -2.82 7.89 -4.09
CA SER A 102 -1.63 8.59 -4.56
C SER A 102 -1.66 8.79 -6.07
N PRO A 103 -1.40 10.02 -6.55
CA PRO A 103 -1.33 10.30 -7.99
C PRO A 103 -0.03 9.82 -8.63
N ILE A 104 0.98 9.44 -7.83
CA ILE A 104 2.26 8.97 -8.34
C ILE A 104 2.36 7.47 -8.08
N VAL A 105 2.32 6.69 -9.15
CA VAL A 105 2.36 5.23 -9.11
C VAL A 105 3.63 4.75 -9.80
N TYR A 106 4.43 3.97 -9.07
CA TYR A 106 5.68 3.41 -9.60
C TYR A 106 5.49 2.04 -10.22
N LEU A 107 4.58 1.26 -9.68
CA LEU A 107 4.27 -0.07 -10.16
C LEU A 107 2.80 -0.37 -9.86
N GLU A 108 2.09 -0.91 -10.83
CA GLU A 108 0.66 -1.22 -10.68
C GLU A 108 0.35 -2.54 -11.36
N THR A 109 -0.57 -3.29 -10.75
CA THR A 109 -1.13 -4.51 -11.29
C THR A 109 -2.65 -4.43 -11.24
N ASP A 110 -3.35 -5.39 -11.83
CA ASP A 110 -4.82 -5.48 -11.79
C ASP A 110 -5.37 -5.50 -10.36
N PHE A 111 -4.55 -5.90 -9.40
CA PHE A 111 -4.92 -5.89 -7.99
C PHE A 111 -5.39 -4.53 -7.52
N ALA A 112 -4.72 -3.45 -7.92
CA ALA A 112 -5.03 -2.11 -7.42
C ALA A 112 -6.46 -1.71 -7.74
N ASP A 113 -6.91 -1.94 -8.97
CA ASP A 113 -8.27 -1.61 -9.38
C ASP A 113 -9.31 -2.46 -8.68
N ARG A 114 -9.04 -3.76 -8.56
CA ARG A 114 -9.92 -4.70 -7.83
C ARG A 114 -10.02 -4.31 -6.35
N PHE A 115 -8.91 -3.93 -5.76
CA PHE A 115 -8.87 -3.56 -4.35
C PHE A 115 -9.59 -2.24 -4.10
N ARG A 116 -9.43 -1.25 -4.98
CA ARG A 116 -10.19 0.02 -4.90
C ARG A 116 -11.70 -0.22 -4.94
N LYS A 117 -12.13 -1.15 -5.79
CA LYS A 117 -13.54 -1.53 -5.87
C LYS A 117 -14.02 -2.17 -4.55
N ILE A 118 -13.24 -3.09 -4.01
CA ILE A 118 -13.54 -3.74 -2.72
C ILE A 118 -13.60 -2.69 -1.60
N MET A 119 -12.66 -1.75 -1.58
CA MET A 119 -12.65 -0.66 -0.61
C MET A 119 -13.93 0.17 -0.68
N GLY A 120 -14.34 0.55 -1.90
CA GLY A 120 -15.58 1.31 -2.11
C GLY A 120 -16.82 0.58 -1.63
N GLU A 121 -16.94 -0.70 -1.96
CA GLU A 121 -18.05 -1.56 -1.52
C GLU A 121 -18.06 -1.73 0.01
N TYR A 122 -16.90 -1.99 0.60
CA TYR A 122 -16.76 -2.17 2.04
C TYR A 122 -17.21 -0.93 2.81
N PHE A 123 -16.76 0.25 2.40
CA PHE A 123 -17.13 1.50 3.07
C PHE A 123 -18.58 1.87 2.86
N SER A 124 -19.11 1.65 1.67
CA SER A 124 -20.52 1.88 1.39
C SER A 124 -21.40 1.01 2.29
N THR A 125 -21.08 -0.28 2.40
CA THR A 125 -21.80 -1.22 3.26
C THR A 125 -21.68 -0.84 4.73
N LYS A 126 -20.48 -0.53 5.20
CA LYS A 126 -20.21 -0.14 6.59
C LYS A 126 -20.95 1.14 6.96
N LYS A 127 -20.95 2.13 6.08
CA LYS A 127 -21.69 3.38 6.27
C LYS A 127 -23.19 3.14 6.37
N SER A 128 -23.73 2.31 5.50
CA SER A 128 -25.15 1.95 5.53
C SER A 128 -25.53 1.22 6.83
N LEU A 129 -24.68 0.28 7.26
CA LEU A 129 -24.90 -0.45 8.51
C LEU A 129 -24.93 0.49 9.71
N TYR A 130 -23.97 1.39 9.83
CA TYR A 130 -23.95 2.38 10.91
C TYR A 130 -25.15 3.31 10.86
N HIS A 131 -25.62 3.68 9.68
CA HIS A 131 -26.82 4.48 9.52
C HIS A 131 -28.04 3.75 10.09
N TYR A 132 -28.24 2.48 9.77
CA TYR A 132 -29.36 1.69 10.29
C TYR A 132 -29.27 1.49 11.80
N ILE A 133 -28.09 1.22 12.34
CA ILE A 133 -27.88 1.09 13.78
C ILE A 133 -28.22 2.40 14.48
N SER A 134 -27.78 3.52 13.96
CA SER A 134 -28.04 4.84 14.51
C SER A 134 -29.54 5.15 14.51
N MET A 135 -30.25 4.79 13.45
CA MET A 135 -31.71 4.94 13.39
C MET A 135 -32.42 4.11 14.45
N ALA A 136 -31.95 2.90 14.71
CA ALA A 136 -32.53 2.00 15.72
C ALA A 136 -32.29 2.50 17.16
N GLU A 137 -31.15 3.13 17.40
CA GLU A 137 -30.77 3.63 18.73
C GLU A 137 -31.28 5.04 19.01
N GLY A 138 -31.41 5.86 18.00
CA GLY A 138 -31.72 7.27 18.11
C GLY A 138 -33.19 7.61 18.29
N ASN A 139 -34.01 6.60 18.34
CA ASN A 139 -35.45 6.74 18.52
C ASN A 139 -35.89 6.14 19.82
#